data_30629601c44c948b7103fd6b86074327
#
_entry.id   30629601c44c948b7103fd6b86074327
#
_cell.length_a   1.000
_cell.length_b   1.000
_cell.length_c   1.000
_cell.angle_alpha   90.00
_cell.angle_beta   90.00
_cell.angle_gamma   90.00
#
_symmetry.space_group_name_H-M   'P 1'
#
loop_
_entity.id
_entity.type
_entity.pdbx_description
1 polymer ?
#
loop_
_entity_poly.entity_id
_entity_poly.type
_entity_poly.pdbx_seq_one_letter_code
_entity_poly.pdbx_strand_id
1 'polypeptide(L)'
;MSAVKPLRKAVFPVAGMGTRFLPATKSVPKEMLTVVDRPVIDYAVREAVEAGCDTLIFITGRSKQAIANYFDRNPELEAELEAKQKKEALEIVRNIIPSHVNCIYIRQAEPLGLGHAVYCGAPLVHPEEHVAILLPDDLIDGHQKGCLQQMNEVYQRTGHSVIALEQVNWEDVHQYGVVKPKDEHVMPLELEGIVEKPKREDAPSNWTVVGRYILNGKIMQLLEKTQRGAGGEIQLTDGISELLKSETILGMPFSGKRFDCGSKAGFLEANLHFGLGLLKRGGR
;
A
#
# COMPACT_ATOMS: atom_id res chain seq x y z
N MET A 1 -11.39 -19.63 -21.44
CA MET A 1 -11.17 -18.76 -20.27
C MET A 1 -11.15 -17.33 -20.78
N SER A 2 -11.95 -16.42 -20.25
CA SER A 2 -11.83 -14.99 -20.57
C SER A 2 -10.45 -14.49 -20.10
N ALA A 3 -9.83 -13.61 -20.89
CA ALA A 3 -8.56 -13.02 -20.48
C ALA A 3 -8.71 -12.27 -19.16
N VAL A 4 -7.74 -12.42 -18.25
CA VAL A 4 -7.71 -11.70 -16.99
C VAL A 4 -7.57 -10.20 -17.28
N LYS A 5 -8.40 -9.37 -16.65
CA LYS A 5 -8.34 -7.91 -16.85
C LYS A 5 -7.02 -7.36 -16.30
N PRO A 6 -6.38 -6.40 -16.96
CA PRO A 6 -5.15 -5.80 -16.44
C PRO A 6 -5.42 -5.05 -15.13
N LEU A 7 -4.45 -5.06 -14.22
CA LEU A 7 -4.46 -4.27 -13.00
C LEU A 7 -4.13 -2.82 -13.35
N ARG A 8 -5.10 -1.90 -13.24
CA ARG A 8 -4.94 -0.51 -13.66
C ARG A 8 -5.08 0.51 -12.52
N LYS A 9 -5.76 0.15 -11.44
CA LYS A 9 -6.10 1.07 -10.35
C LYS A 9 -5.40 0.68 -9.07
N ALA A 10 -4.88 1.68 -8.36
CA ALA A 10 -4.29 1.51 -7.04
C ALA A 10 -4.91 2.50 -6.05
N VAL A 11 -5.37 2.00 -4.90
CA VAL A 11 -5.92 2.79 -3.79
C VAL A 11 -4.87 2.93 -2.70
N PHE A 12 -4.64 4.16 -2.26
CA PHE A 12 -3.72 4.52 -1.20
C PHE A 12 -4.47 5.13 -0.02
N PRO A 13 -4.74 4.36 1.05
CA PRO A 13 -5.35 4.87 2.28
C PRO A 13 -4.33 5.71 3.07
N VAL A 14 -4.40 7.04 2.96
CA VAL A 14 -3.46 7.99 3.55
C VAL A 14 -4.12 9.03 4.47
N ALA A 15 -5.30 8.74 4.98
CA ALA A 15 -6.06 9.65 5.84
C ALA A 15 -5.62 9.62 7.33
N GLY A 16 -4.79 8.64 7.74
CA GLY A 16 -4.39 8.44 9.13
C GLY A 16 -3.64 9.62 9.74
N MET A 17 -3.78 9.85 11.05
CA MET A 17 -3.25 11.03 11.75
C MET A 17 -1.73 10.97 12.01
N GLY A 18 -1.11 9.78 11.97
CA GLY A 18 0.35 9.65 12.13
C GLY A 18 0.88 9.97 13.53
N THR A 19 0.10 9.74 14.59
CA THR A 19 0.42 10.13 15.98
C THR A 19 1.70 9.54 16.52
N ARG A 20 2.16 8.39 16.01
CA ARG A 20 3.42 7.74 16.41
C ARG A 20 4.67 8.58 16.12
N PHE A 21 4.59 9.51 15.16
CA PHE A 21 5.68 10.39 14.74
C PHE A 21 5.56 11.84 15.24
N LEU A 22 4.71 12.08 16.24
CA LEU A 22 4.72 13.39 16.89
C LEU A 22 6.09 13.64 17.54
N PRO A 23 6.59 14.90 17.50
CA PRO A 23 5.93 16.13 17.05
C PRO A 23 5.96 16.39 15.54
N ALA A 24 6.76 15.70 14.72
CA ALA A 24 6.92 15.99 13.29
C ALA A 24 5.58 15.97 12.52
N THR A 25 4.72 15.00 12.80
CA THR A 25 3.43 14.81 12.12
C THR A 25 2.33 15.77 12.59
N LYS A 26 2.66 16.72 13.46
CA LYS A 26 1.77 17.86 13.76
C LYS A 26 1.51 18.71 12.50
N SER A 27 2.51 18.86 11.65
CA SER A 27 2.48 19.73 10.47
C SER A 27 2.75 19.01 9.14
N VAL A 28 3.36 17.81 9.18
CA VAL A 28 3.71 17.04 8.00
C VAL A 28 3.00 15.68 8.05
N PRO A 29 2.28 15.26 6.99
CA PRO A 29 1.73 13.90 6.91
C PRO A 29 2.82 12.84 7.11
N LYS A 30 2.54 11.75 7.86
CA LYS A 30 3.52 10.67 8.05
C LYS A 30 4.02 10.09 6.73
N GLU A 31 3.17 10.06 5.73
CA GLU A 31 3.44 9.57 4.38
C GLU A 31 4.43 10.46 3.61
N MET A 32 4.61 11.72 4.07
CA MET A 32 5.56 12.69 3.51
C MET A 32 6.90 12.73 4.27
N LEU A 33 7.07 11.94 5.33
CA LEU A 33 8.38 11.74 5.95
C LEU A 33 9.29 11.05 4.93
N THR A 34 10.54 11.54 4.80
CA THR A 34 11.44 11.09 3.74
C THR A 34 12.33 9.92 4.19
N VAL A 35 12.41 8.92 3.34
CA VAL A 35 13.48 7.93 3.38
C VAL A 35 14.52 8.41 2.37
N VAL A 36 15.68 8.87 2.88
CA VAL A 36 16.71 9.61 2.14
C VAL A 36 16.14 10.91 1.58
N ASP A 37 15.82 10.96 0.29
CA ASP A 37 15.38 12.15 -0.45
C ASP A 37 13.92 12.06 -0.96
N ARG A 38 13.25 10.92 -0.73
CA ARG A 38 11.89 10.66 -1.24
C ARG A 38 10.89 10.43 -0.11
N PRO A 39 9.69 11.01 -0.18
CA PRO A 39 8.62 10.66 0.75
C PRO A 39 8.32 9.16 0.71
N VAL A 40 7.97 8.57 1.86
CA VAL A 40 7.62 7.15 1.96
C VAL A 40 6.53 6.75 0.95
N ILE A 41 5.54 7.62 0.73
CA ILE A 41 4.47 7.38 -0.24
C ILE A 41 4.97 7.26 -1.69
N ASP A 42 6.07 7.94 -2.06
CA ASP A 42 6.63 7.87 -3.42
C ASP A 42 7.09 6.45 -3.78
N TYR A 43 7.64 5.71 -2.82
CA TYR A 43 8.03 4.31 -3.02
C TYR A 43 6.84 3.42 -3.37
N ALA A 44 5.73 3.55 -2.64
CA ALA A 44 4.52 2.79 -2.91
C ALA A 44 3.85 3.18 -4.24
N VAL A 45 3.88 4.46 -4.59
CA VAL A 45 3.35 4.97 -5.86
C VAL A 45 4.16 4.43 -7.04
N ARG A 46 5.48 4.47 -6.97
CA ARG A 46 6.36 3.91 -8.00
C ARG A 46 6.12 2.41 -8.18
N GLU A 47 6.02 1.68 -7.08
CA GLU A 47 5.71 0.25 -7.09
C GLU A 47 4.38 -0.03 -7.82
N ALA A 48 3.35 0.78 -7.60
CA ALA A 48 2.06 0.64 -8.28
C ALA A 48 2.16 0.95 -9.79
N VAL A 49 2.87 2.01 -10.16
CA VAL A 49 3.09 2.38 -11.56
C VAL A 49 3.91 1.31 -12.31
N GLU A 50 4.97 0.80 -11.69
CA GLU A 50 5.80 -0.29 -12.24
C GLU A 50 5.01 -1.60 -12.39
N ALA A 51 4.01 -1.85 -11.54
CA ALA A 51 3.10 -2.99 -11.67
C ALA A 51 2.01 -2.79 -12.75
N GLY A 52 1.95 -1.62 -13.41
CA GLY A 52 1.04 -1.31 -14.52
C GLY A 52 -0.18 -0.47 -14.14
N CYS A 53 -0.27 0.04 -12.91
CA CYS A 53 -1.36 0.94 -12.52
C CYS A 53 -1.18 2.33 -13.17
N ASP A 54 -2.22 2.83 -13.80
CA ASP A 54 -2.27 4.15 -14.44
C ASP A 54 -3.27 5.11 -13.79
N THR A 55 -4.00 4.63 -12.79
CA THR A 55 -5.00 5.39 -12.04
C THR A 55 -4.75 5.21 -10.55
N LEU A 56 -4.25 6.25 -9.90
CA LEU A 56 -3.89 6.28 -8.49
C LEU A 56 -4.95 7.03 -7.69
N ILE A 57 -5.56 6.35 -6.73
CA ILE A 57 -6.68 6.85 -5.92
C ILE A 57 -6.18 7.07 -4.49
N PHE A 58 -5.95 8.31 -4.12
CA PHE A 58 -5.50 8.69 -2.78
C PHE A 58 -6.70 8.99 -1.89
N ILE A 59 -6.87 8.19 -0.83
CA ILE A 59 -7.91 8.46 0.17
C ILE A 59 -7.29 9.30 1.28
N THR A 60 -7.53 10.60 1.24
CA THR A 60 -6.85 11.60 2.05
C THR A 60 -7.70 12.09 3.22
N GLY A 61 -7.05 12.69 4.22
CA GLY A 61 -7.69 13.41 5.33
C GLY A 61 -7.57 14.93 5.20
N ARG A 62 -8.08 15.64 6.21
CA ARG A 62 -8.14 17.11 6.23
C ARG A 62 -6.77 17.79 6.12
N SER A 63 -5.71 17.21 6.71
CA SER A 63 -4.36 17.80 6.81
C SER A 63 -3.36 17.20 5.83
N LYS A 64 -3.82 16.61 4.71
CA LYS A 64 -2.98 15.83 3.79
C LYS A 64 -2.66 16.55 2.47
N GLN A 65 -2.83 17.89 2.41
CA GLN A 65 -2.60 18.66 1.19
C GLN A 65 -1.18 18.50 0.61
N ALA A 66 -0.19 18.28 1.47
CA ALA A 66 1.20 18.05 1.04
C ALA A 66 1.37 16.83 0.11
N ILE A 67 0.49 15.83 0.22
CA ILE A 67 0.50 14.65 -0.66
C ILE A 67 0.10 15.06 -2.08
N ALA A 68 -1.00 15.82 -2.22
CA ALA A 68 -1.42 16.31 -3.53
C ALA A 68 -0.36 17.25 -4.13
N ASN A 69 0.16 18.19 -3.33
CA ASN A 69 1.21 19.12 -3.79
C ASN A 69 2.49 18.40 -4.28
N TYR A 70 2.79 17.22 -3.75
CA TYR A 70 3.96 16.44 -4.16
C TYR A 70 3.78 15.79 -5.54
N PHE A 71 2.59 15.27 -5.83
CA PHE A 71 2.32 14.55 -7.08
C PHE A 71 1.80 15.47 -8.20
N ASP A 72 1.27 16.65 -7.87
CA ASP A 72 0.84 17.63 -8.85
C ASP A 72 2.04 18.34 -9.50
N ARG A 73 1.85 18.82 -10.73
CA ARG A 73 2.84 19.66 -11.41
C ARG A 73 3.04 20.96 -10.64
N ASN A 74 4.29 21.44 -10.62
CA ASN A 74 4.63 22.75 -10.07
C ASN A 74 5.25 23.62 -11.17
N PRO A 75 4.43 24.30 -12.00
CA PRO A 75 4.90 25.09 -13.14
C PRO A 75 5.86 26.21 -12.77
N GLU A 76 5.70 26.79 -11.57
CA GLU A 76 6.59 27.88 -11.10
C GLU A 76 8.00 27.35 -10.80
N LEU A 77 8.10 26.23 -10.08
CA LEU A 77 9.39 25.58 -9.82
C LEU A 77 10.04 25.09 -11.12
N GLU A 78 9.25 24.49 -12.02
CA GLU A 78 9.77 24.02 -13.31
C GLU A 78 10.32 25.17 -14.16
N ALA A 79 9.63 26.30 -14.23
CA ALA A 79 10.08 27.49 -14.96
C ALA A 79 11.38 28.08 -14.35
N GLU A 80 11.48 28.08 -13.01
CA GLU A 80 12.69 28.55 -12.32
C GLU A 80 13.89 27.62 -12.60
N LEU A 81 13.69 26.31 -12.55
CA LEU A 81 14.74 25.33 -12.85
C LEU A 81 15.22 25.41 -14.30
N GLU A 82 14.27 25.60 -15.22
CA GLU A 82 14.56 25.79 -16.66
C GLU A 82 15.34 27.07 -16.91
N ALA A 83 14.94 28.19 -16.35
CA ALA A 83 15.66 29.47 -16.44
C ALA A 83 17.08 29.39 -15.88
N LYS A 84 17.29 28.61 -14.82
CA LYS A 84 18.60 28.36 -14.21
C LYS A 84 19.39 27.22 -14.87
N GLN A 85 18.90 26.63 -15.95
CA GLN A 85 19.49 25.50 -16.69
C GLN A 85 19.79 24.28 -15.81
N LYS A 86 19.03 24.06 -14.73
CA LYS A 86 19.14 22.91 -13.82
C LYS A 86 18.42 21.69 -14.38
N LYS A 87 18.91 21.12 -15.48
CA LYS A 87 18.25 20.07 -16.25
C LYS A 87 17.96 18.82 -15.42
N GLU A 88 18.93 18.33 -14.65
CA GLU A 88 18.74 17.12 -13.82
C GLU A 88 17.63 17.31 -12.77
N ALA A 89 17.60 18.46 -12.07
CA ALA A 89 16.56 18.76 -11.10
C ALA A 89 15.18 18.90 -11.77
N LEU A 90 15.13 19.50 -12.95
CA LEU A 90 13.89 19.62 -13.74
C LEU A 90 13.34 18.25 -14.16
N GLU A 91 14.22 17.36 -14.60
CA GLU A 91 13.84 15.98 -14.93
C GLU A 91 13.33 15.21 -13.72
N ILE A 92 13.97 15.35 -12.55
CA ILE A 92 13.52 14.73 -11.30
C ILE A 92 12.09 15.18 -10.98
N VAL A 93 11.83 16.49 -11.02
CA VAL A 93 10.50 17.05 -10.69
C VAL A 93 9.43 16.62 -11.69
N ARG A 94 9.74 16.67 -12.98
CA ARG A 94 8.80 16.28 -14.05
C ARG A 94 8.46 14.79 -14.07
N ASN A 95 9.37 13.95 -13.58
CA ASN A 95 9.22 12.49 -13.58
C ASN A 95 8.78 11.91 -12.23
N ILE A 96 8.30 12.71 -11.29
CA ILE A 96 7.66 12.21 -10.07
C ILE A 96 6.48 11.30 -10.44
N ILE A 97 5.60 11.77 -11.33
CA ILE A 97 4.50 11.00 -11.91
C ILE A 97 4.64 10.99 -13.43
N PRO A 98 4.63 9.79 -14.08
CA PRO A 98 4.58 9.69 -15.53
C PRO A 98 3.33 10.35 -16.11
N SER A 99 3.43 10.98 -17.29
CA SER A 99 2.36 11.76 -17.90
C SER A 99 1.08 10.98 -18.24
N HIS A 100 1.16 9.64 -18.33
CA HIS A 100 0.02 8.77 -18.59
C HIS A 100 -0.71 8.32 -17.32
N VAL A 101 -0.20 8.67 -16.14
CA VAL A 101 -0.77 8.29 -14.84
C VAL A 101 -1.67 9.39 -14.31
N ASN A 102 -2.87 9.01 -13.87
CA ASN A 102 -3.85 9.92 -13.30
C ASN A 102 -3.89 9.80 -11.77
N CYS A 103 -3.78 10.92 -11.07
CA CYS A 103 -3.92 11.01 -9.62
C CYS A 103 -5.31 11.56 -9.27
N ILE A 104 -6.05 10.82 -8.43
CA ILE A 104 -7.39 11.19 -7.98
C ILE A 104 -7.39 11.25 -6.46
N TYR A 105 -7.90 12.33 -5.89
CA TYR A 105 -7.93 12.56 -4.45
C TYR A 105 -9.35 12.53 -3.92
N ILE A 106 -9.64 11.59 -3.02
CA ILE A 106 -10.93 11.46 -2.35
C ILE A 106 -10.73 11.68 -0.85
N ARG A 107 -11.66 12.36 -0.20
CA ARG A 107 -11.58 12.59 1.23
C ARG A 107 -12.30 11.51 2.01
N GLN A 108 -11.59 10.91 2.96
CA GLN A 108 -12.21 10.24 4.09
C GLN A 108 -12.67 11.33 5.08
N ALA A 109 -13.97 11.61 5.12
CA ALA A 109 -14.52 12.69 5.96
C ALA A 109 -14.41 12.37 7.45
N GLU A 110 -14.58 11.10 7.83
CA GLU A 110 -14.51 10.60 9.19
C GLU A 110 -13.48 9.45 9.30
N PRO A 111 -12.63 9.43 10.34
CA PRO A 111 -11.59 8.42 10.50
C PRO A 111 -12.18 7.11 11.07
N LEU A 112 -12.97 6.38 10.28
CA LEU A 112 -13.68 5.19 10.69
C LEU A 112 -12.89 3.88 10.49
N GLY A 113 -11.60 3.95 10.17
CA GLY A 113 -10.72 2.80 10.00
C GLY A 113 -10.25 2.58 8.57
N LEU A 114 -9.38 1.56 8.40
CA LEU A 114 -8.75 1.24 7.12
C LEU A 114 -9.77 0.74 6.08
N GLY A 115 -10.70 -0.14 6.47
CA GLY A 115 -11.75 -0.64 5.58
C GLY A 115 -12.63 0.49 5.05
N HIS A 116 -13.00 1.44 5.93
CA HIS A 116 -13.76 2.62 5.50
C HIS A 116 -12.93 3.52 4.55
N ALA A 117 -11.62 3.68 4.79
CA ALA A 117 -10.77 4.43 3.87
C ALA A 117 -10.79 3.79 2.47
N VAL A 118 -10.62 2.47 2.39
CA VAL A 118 -10.71 1.74 1.10
C VAL A 118 -12.10 1.92 0.47
N TYR A 119 -13.18 1.80 1.25
CA TYR A 119 -14.54 2.00 0.76
C TYR A 119 -14.79 3.39 0.16
N CYS A 120 -14.12 4.43 0.65
CA CYS A 120 -14.22 5.77 0.05
C CYS A 120 -13.82 5.78 -1.44
N GLY A 121 -13.05 4.81 -1.91
CA GLY A 121 -12.69 4.61 -3.32
C GLY A 121 -13.79 3.95 -4.17
N ALA A 122 -14.88 3.48 -3.57
CA ALA A 122 -15.94 2.71 -4.25
C ALA A 122 -16.50 3.37 -5.52
N PRO A 123 -16.71 4.70 -5.61
CA PRO A 123 -17.20 5.34 -6.82
C PRO A 123 -16.31 5.15 -8.06
N LEU A 124 -15.04 4.79 -7.86
CA LEU A 124 -14.04 4.63 -8.92
C LEU A 124 -13.67 3.17 -9.21
N VAL A 125 -14.21 2.21 -8.45
CA VAL A 125 -13.87 0.79 -8.56
C VAL A 125 -15.09 -0.03 -8.96
N HIS A 126 -15.02 -0.65 -10.14
CA HIS A 126 -16.11 -1.52 -10.61
C HIS A 126 -16.06 -2.91 -9.95
N PRO A 127 -17.20 -3.52 -9.58
CA PRO A 127 -17.22 -4.86 -8.94
C PRO A 127 -16.56 -5.99 -9.75
N GLU A 128 -16.44 -5.83 -11.07
CA GLU A 128 -15.86 -6.85 -11.96
C GLU A 128 -14.38 -6.59 -12.32
N GLU A 129 -13.73 -5.64 -11.68
CA GLU A 129 -12.30 -5.41 -11.85
C GLU A 129 -11.54 -5.78 -10.57
N HIS A 130 -10.23 -5.97 -10.68
CA HIS A 130 -9.37 -6.03 -9.51
C HIS A 130 -8.68 -4.68 -9.29
N VAL A 131 -8.48 -4.35 -8.05
CA VAL A 131 -7.84 -3.10 -7.61
C VAL A 131 -6.71 -3.42 -6.66
N ALA A 132 -5.57 -2.72 -6.83
CA ALA A 132 -4.49 -2.76 -5.87
C ALA A 132 -4.82 -1.87 -4.67
N ILE A 133 -4.44 -2.28 -3.47
CA ILE A 133 -4.49 -1.44 -2.26
C ILE A 133 -3.09 -1.48 -1.67
N LEU A 134 -2.48 -0.31 -1.48
CA LEU A 134 -1.14 -0.19 -0.94
C LEU A 134 -1.16 0.70 0.30
N LEU A 135 -0.62 0.19 1.41
CA LEU A 135 -0.36 0.96 2.62
C LEU A 135 1.05 1.55 2.50
N PRO A 136 1.21 2.87 2.37
CA PRO A 136 2.52 3.46 2.08
C PRO A 136 3.54 3.31 3.20
N ASP A 137 3.11 3.14 4.43
CA ASP A 137 4.00 2.93 5.58
C ASP A 137 4.64 1.54 5.63
N ASP A 138 4.15 0.58 4.86
CA ASP A 138 4.88 -0.66 4.56
C ASP A 138 5.78 -0.44 3.33
N LEU A 139 7.01 0.00 3.55
CA LEU A 139 7.98 0.15 2.47
C LEU A 139 8.63 -1.19 2.17
N ILE A 140 8.60 -1.62 0.89
CA ILE A 140 9.16 -2.90 0.47
C ILE A 140 10.24 -2.67 -0.59
N ASP A 141 11.46 -3.13 -0.29
CA ASP A 141 12.54 -3.26 -1.30
C ASP A 141 12.43 -4.65 -1.93
N GLY A 142 11.83 -4.72 -3.11
CA GLY A 142 11.66 -5.96 -3.87
C GLY A 142 12.88 -6.38 -4.70
N HIS A 143 14.03 -5.74 -4.50
CA HIS A 143 15.27 -5.96 -5.26
C HIS A 143 15.08 -5.72 -6.77
N GLN A 144 14.80 -6.78 -7.54
CA GLN A 144 14.64 -6.70 -9.00
C GLN A 144 13.19 -6.41 -9.44
N LYS A 145 12.21 -6.83 -8.62
CA LYS A 145 10.77 -6.67 -8.89
C LYS A 145 10.05 -6.22 -7.64
N GLY A 146 9.31 -5.12 -7.72
CA GLY A 146 8.44 -4.66 -6.64
C GLY A 146 7.45 -5.73 -6.19
N CYS A 147 7.04 -5.69 -4.92
CA CYS A 147 6.10 -6.65 -4.35
C CYS A 147 4.79 -6.72 -5.16
N LEU A 148 4.20 -5.58 -5.52
CA LEU A 148 2.97 -5.54 -6.29
C LEU A 148 3.15 -6.13 -7.71
N GLN A 149 4.32 -5.97 -8.34
CA GLN A 149 4.61 -6.60 -9.62
C GLN A 149 4.66 -8.13 -9.49
N GLN A 150 5.27 -8.66 -8.44
CA GLN A 150 5.27 -10.11 -8.15
C GLN A 150 3.84 -10.62 -7.93
N MET A 151 3.01 -9.88 -7.18
CA MET A 151 1.59 -10.21 -6.97
C MET A 151 0.80 -10.16 -8.28
N ASN A 152 1.04 -9.16 -9.13
CA ASN A 152 0.36 -9.04 -10.43
C ASN A 152 0.66 -10.23 -11.35
N GLU A 153 1.87 -10.79 -11.32
CA GLU A 153 2.21 -12.01 -12.07
C GLU A 153 1.35 -13.21 -11.59
N VAL A 154 1.12 -13.35 -10.29
CA VAL A 154 0.23 -14.39 -9.73
C VAL A 154 -1.21 -14.11 -10.15
N TYR A 155 -1.68 -12.88 -10.02
CA TYR A 155 -3.02 -12.47 -10.43
C TYR A 155 -3.26 -12.72 -11.91
N GLN A 156 -2.36 -12.31 -12.81
CA GLN A 156 -2.50 -12.50 -14.26
C GLN A 156 -2.55 -13.98 -14.65
N ARG A 157 -1.87 -14.84 -13.91
CA ARG A 157 -1.87 -16.29 -14.15
C ARG A 157 -3.13 -16.98 -13.62
N THR A 158 -3.70 -16.52 -12.50
CA THR A 158 -4.77 -17.23 -11.79
C THR A 158 -6.13 -16.57 -11.88
N GLY A 159 -6.18 -15.25 -12.07
CA GLY A 159 -7.39 -14.45 -12.03
C GLY A 159 -7.97 -14.23 -10.63
N HIS A 160 -7.30 -14.72 -9.57
CA HIS A 160 -7.75 -14.61 -8.18
C HIS A 160 -7.20 -13.38 -7.48
N SER A 161 -7.90 -12.92 -6.44
CA SER A 161 -7.38 -11.93 -5.50
C SER A 161 -6.07 -12.43 -4.85
N VAL A 162 -5.12 -11.52 -4.61
CA VAL A 162 -3.80 -11.84 -4.05
C VAL A 162 -3.48 -10.92 -2.88
N ILE A 163 -2.97 -11.46 -1.79
CA ILE A 163 -2.50 -10.70 -0.62
C ILE A 163 -1.03 -11.03 -0.39
N ALA A 164 -0.19 -10.01 -0.23
CA ALA A 164 1.21 -10.22 0.14
C ALA A 164 1.34 -10.62 1.60
N LEU A 165 2.17 -11.62 1.85
CA LEU A 165 2.36 -12.21 3.18
C LEU A 165 3.83 -12.23 3.59
N GLU A 166 4.04 -12.14 4.90
CA GLU A 166 5.33 -12.34 5.56
C GLU A 166 5.14 -13.23 6.80
N GLN A 167 6.08 -14.11 7.07
CA GLN A 167 6.11 -14.82 8.35
C GLN A 167 6.77 -13.97 9.41
N VAL A 168 6.11 -13.84 10.56
CA VAL A 168 6.65 -13.15 11.74
C VAL A 168 6.87 -14.12 12.90
N ASN A 169 7.58 -13.68 13.96
CA ASN A 169 7.64 -14.43 15.19
C ASN A 169 6.24 -14.54 15.81
N TRP A 170 5.94 -15.66 16.46
CA TRP A 170 4.65 -15.89 17.12
C TRP A 170 4.30 -14.83 18.19
N GLU A 171 5.30 -14.20 18.77
CA GLU A 171 5.16 -13.11 19.74
C GLU A 171 4.59 -11.84 19.11
N ASP A 172 4.79 -11.65 17.78
CA ASP A 172 4.45 -10.43 17.06
C ASP A 172 3.12 -10.49 16.30
N VAL A 173 2.48 -11.68 16.21
CA VAL A 173 1.23 -11.88 15.43
C VAL A 173 0.12 -10.92 15.84
N HIS A 174 0.08 -10.53 17.11
CA HIS A 174 -0.94 -9.61 17.66
C HIS A 174 -0.89 -8.19 17.07
N GLN A 175 0.11 -7.87 16.27
CA GLN A 175 0.28 -6.56 15.62
C GLN A 175 -0.35 -6.50 14.23
N TYR A 176 -0.68 -7.65 13.64
CA TYR A 176 -1.02 -7.80 12.22
C TYR A 176 -2.34 -8.52 11.98
N GLY A 177 -2.89 -8.38 10.79
CA GLY A 177 -3.85 -9.34 10.28
C GLY A 177 -3.15 -10.67 9.99
N VAL A 178 -3.69 -11.77 10.50
CA VAL A 178 -3.11 -13.12 10.38
C VAL A 178 -4.01 -13.97 9.52
N VAL A 179 -3.44 -14.64 8.51
CA VAL A 179 -4.20 -15.50 7.61
C VAL A 179 -4.21 -16.96 8.08
N LYS A 180 -5.27 -17.67 7.68
CA LYS A 180 -5.36 -19.13 7.81
C LYS A 180 -5.20 -19.75 6.44
N PRO A 181 -4.05 -20.31 6.07
CA PRO A 181 -3.88 -21.05 4.83
C PRO A 181 -4.56 -22.43 4.90
N LYS A 182 -5.04 -22.95 3.76
CA LYS A 182 -5.52 -24.34 3.65
C LYS A 182 -4.38 -25.34 3.80
N ASP A 183 -3.25 -25.06 3.15
CA ASP A 183 -2.03 -25.86 3.18
C ASP A 183 -0.84 -24.92 3.12
N GLU A 184 0.04 -24.98 4.13
CA GLU A 184 1.23 -24.14 4.22
C GLU A 184 2.38 -24.57 3.30
N HIS A 185 2.27 -25.72 2.66
CA HIS A 185 3.30 -26.29 1.78
C HIS A 185 3.06 -25.99 0.29
N VAL A 186 1.90 -25.43 -0.07
CA VAL A 186 1.54 -25.14 -1.47
C VAL A 186 1.56 -23.64 -1.74
N MET A 187 2.40 -23.21 -2.67
CA MET A 187 2.56 -21.80 -3.02
C MET A 187 1.98 -21.48 -4.41
N PRO A 188 1.26 -20.37 -4.55
CA PRO A 188 0.81 -19.45 -3.51
C PRO A 188 -0.19 -20.11 -2.56
N LEU A 189 -0.26 -19.62 -1.31
CA LEU A 189 -1.13 -20.17 -0.27
C LEU A 189 -2.60 -19.89 -0.60
N GLU A 190 -3.45 -20.90 -0.71
CA GLU A 190 -4.91 -20.67 -0.74
C GLU A 190 -5.41 -20.36 0.67
N LEU A 191 -6.12 -19.26 0.86
CA LEU A 191 -6.56 -18.79 2.16
C LEU A 191 -7.95 -19.32 2.52
N GLU A 192 -8.13 -19.76 3.77
CA GLU A 192 -9.44 -20.12 4.35
C GLU A 192 -10.02 -19.03 5.26
N GLY A 193 -9.17 -18.14 5.79
CA GLY A 193 -9.58 -17.13 6.73
C GLY A 193 -8.52 -16.07 6.97
N ILE A 194 -8.94 -15.00 7.62
CA ILE A 194 -8.09 -13.91 8.08
C ILE A 194 -8.68 -13.34 9.38
N VAL A 195 -7.82 -13.03 10.35
CA VAL A 195 -8.21 -12.46 11.65
C VAL A 195 -7.35 -11.24 11.94
N GLU A 196 -7.99 -10.12 12.32
CA GLU A 196 -7.29 -8.89 12.68
C GLU A 196 -6.72 -8.97 14.09
N LYS A 197 -5.41 -8.82 14.22
CA LYS A 197 -4.67 -8.71 15.48
C LYS A 197 -5.09 -9.75 16.54
N PRO A 198 -5.04 -11.04 16.21
CA PRO A 198 -5.42 -12.08 17.16
C PRO A 198 -4.43 -12.11 18.33
N LYS A 199 -4.88 -12.60 19.47
CA LYS A 199 -3.93 -13.01 20.50
C LYS A 199 -3.11 -14.20 19.99
N ARG A 200 -1.92 -14.41 20.55
CA ARG A 200 -1.04 -15.51 20.13
C ARG A 200 -1.74 -16.86 20.16
N GLU A 201 -2.50 -17.14 21.22
CA GLU A 201 -3.25 -18.37 21.42
C GLU A 201 -4.38 -18.59 20.42
N ASP A 202 -4.91 -17.51 19.82
CA ASP A 202 -6.03 -17.52 18.86
C ASP A 202 -5.54 -17.38 17.41
N ALA A 203 -4.24 -17.12 17.20
CA ALA A 203 -3.68 -16.93 15.87
C ALA A 203 -3.70 -18.22 15.06
N PRO A 204 -4.32 -18.23 13.86
CA PRO A 204 -4.43 -19.46 13.05
C PRO A 204 -3.09 -19.88 12.41
N SER A 205 -2.13 -18.98 12.31
CA SER A 205 -0.78 -19.20 11.80
C SER A 205 0.14 -18.05 12.21
N ASN A 206 1.38 -18.02 11.74
CA ASN A 206 2.25 -16.85 11.82
C ASN A 206 2.46 -16.16 10.47
N TRP A 207 1.63 -16.47 9.48
CA TRP A 207 1.55 -15.74 8.22
C TRP A 207 0.74 -14.49 8.39
N THR A 208 1.35 -13.32 8.19
CA THR A 208 0.75 -12.01 8.39
C THR A 208 0.63 -11.24 7.10
N VAL A 209 -0.42 -10.42 7.00
CA VAL A 209 -0.57 -9.53 5.86
C VAL A 209 0.38 -8.34 5.97
N VAL A 210 1.01 -8.02 4.86
CA VAL A 210 1.76 -6.77 4.68
C VAL A 210 0.96 -5.86 3.77
N GLY A 211 0.92 -4.60 3.99
CA GLY A 211 0.06 -3.61 3.35
C GLY A 211 0.00 -3.60 1.81
N ARG A 212 -0.06 -4.78 1.18
CA ARG A 212 -0.19 -4.97 -0.27
C ARG A 212 -1.27 -5.98 -0.59
N TYR A 213 -2.26 -5.53 -1.38
CA TYR A 213 -3.41 -6.34 -1.75
C TYR A 213 -3.76 -6.11 -3.23
N ILE A 214 -4.16 -7.15 -3.94
CA ILE A 214 -4.91 -7.11 -5.21
C ILE A 214 -6.24 -7.79 -4.92
N LEU A 215 -7.33 -7.02 -4.82
CA LEU A 215 -8.64 -7.54 -4.44
C LEU A 215 -9.66 -7.29 -5.55
N ASN A 216 -10.61 -8.21 -5.67
CA ASN A 216 -11.78 -8.02 -6.51
C ASN A 216 -12.58 -6.81 -6.04
N GLY A 217 -13.10 -6.00 -6.96
CA GLY A 217 -13.84 -4.78 -6.67
C GLY A 217 -15.13 -4.97 -5.87
N LYS A 218 -15.63 -6.21 -5.76
CA LYS A 218 -16.73 -6.58 -4.84
C LYS A 218 -16.40 -6.23 -3.38
N ILE A 219 -15.11 -6.14 -3.04
CA ILE A 219 -14.69 -5.71 -1.69
C ILE A 219 -15.33 -4.39 -1.27
N MET A 220 -15.56 -3.47 -2.21
CA MET A 220 -16.21 -2.18 -1.92
C MET A 220 -17.64 -2.35 -1.38
N GLN A 221 -18.43 -3.25 -1.98
CA GLN A 221 -19.79 -3.54 -1.55
C GLN A 221 -19.83 -4.29 -0.20
N LEU A 222 -18.82 -5.10 0.09
CA LEU A 222 -18.68 -5.80 1.36
C LEU A 222 -18.30 -4.82 2.47
N LEU A 223 -17.35 -3.93 2.21
CA LEU A 223 -16.93 -2.90 3.17
C LEU A 223 -18.04 -1.92 3.52
N GLU A 224 -18.96 -1.61 2.58
CA GLU A 224 -20.17 -0.82 2.84
C GLU A 224 -21.02 -1.40 3.97
N LYS A 225 -21.09 -2.73 4.04
CA LYS A 225 -21.91 -3.48 5.00
C LYS A 225 -21.14 -3.91 6.25
N THR A 226 -19.82 -3.77 6.24
CA THR A 226 -18.96 -4.19 7.35
C THR A 226 -19.22 -3.31 8.57
N GLN A 227 -19.50 -3.96 9.70
CA GLN A 227 -19.69 -3.27 10.98
C GLN A 227 -18.34 -2.91 11.60
N ARG A 228 -18.36 -2.02 12.59
CA ARG A 228 -17.16 -1.70 13.36
C ARG A 228 -16.72 -2.92 14.17
N GLY A 229 -15.46 -3.32 13.95
CA GLY A 229 -14.83 -4.46 14.60
C GLY A 229 -13.80 -4.04 15.65
N ALA A 230 -12.61 -4.65 15.60
CA ALA A 230 -11.50 -4.38 16.51
C ALA A 230 -11.16 -2.88 16.56
N GLY A 231 -11.01 -2.35 17.78
CA GLY A 231 -10.72 -0.92 18.01
C GLY A 231 -11.87 0.03 17.67
N GLY A 232 -13.09 -0.45 17.39
CA GLY A 232 -14.23 0.36 16.97
C GLY A 232 -14.15 0.88 15.53
N GLU A 233 -13.25 0.32 14.73
CA GLU A 233 -12.99 0.69 13.35
C GLU A 233 -13.60 -0.33 12.36
N ILE A 234 -13.87 0.11 11.14
CA ILE A 234 -14.20 -0.76 10.01
C ILE A 234 -12.86 -1.29 9.48
N GLN A 235 -12.60 -2.58 9.70
CA GLN A 235 -11.35 -3.21 9.32
C GLN A 235 -11.40 -3.75 7.88
N LEU A 236 -10.29 -3.62 7.14
CA LEU A 236 -10.17 -4.21 5.80
C LEU A 236 -10.20 -5.75 5.87
N THR A 237 -9.60 -6.32 6.91
CA THR A 237 -9.56 -7.77 7.16
C THR A 237 -10.95 -8.37 7.33
N ASP A 238 -11.90 -7.64 7.96
CA ASP A 238 -13.29 -8.11 8.08
C ASP A 238 -13.96 -8.18 6.69
N GLY A 239 -13.74 -7.16 5.84
CA GLY A 239 -14.22 -7.18 4.45
C GLY A 239 -13.59 -8.32 3.63
N ILE A 240 -12.31 -8.60 3.81
CA ILE A 240 -11.60 -9.72 3.15
C ILE A 240 -12.16 -11.06 3.65
N SER A 241 -12.48 -11.19 4.94
CA SER A 241 -13.10 -12.39 5.49
C SER A 241 -14.46 -12.68 4.85
N GLU A 242 -15.25 -11.64 4.57
CA GLU A 242 -16.52 -11.79 3.82
C GLU A 242 -16.27 -12.15 2.34
N LEU A 243 -15.23 -11.57 1.71
CA LEU A 243 -14.88 -11.86 0.32
C LEU A 243 -14.45 -13.33 0.15
N LEU A 244 -13.72 -13.90 1.11
CA LEU A 244 -13.32 -15.32 1.14
C LEU A 244 -14.47 -16.30 1.08
N LYS A 245 -15.70 -15.91 1.51
CA LYS A 245 -16.89 -16.76 1.43
C LYS A 245 -17.39 -16.98 -0.01
N SER A 246 -17.00 -16.11 -0.94
CA SER A 246 -17.52 -16.09 -2.31
C SER A 246 -16.46 -16.31 -3.39
N GLU A 247 -15.17 -16.17 -3.06
CA GLU A 247 -14.08 -16.35 -4.02
C GLU A 247 -12.79 -16.84 -3.35
N THR A 248 -11.91 -17.41 -4.17
CA THR A 248 -10.57 -17.81 -3.75
C THR A 248 -9.66 -16.59 -3.63
N ILE A 249 -8.97 -16.47 -2.51
CA ILE A 249 -7.91 -15.48 -2.29
C ILE A 249 -6.60 -16.21 -2.07
N LEU A 250 -5.55 -15.74 -2.73
CA LEU A 250 -4.22 -16.32 -2.62
C LEU A 250 -3.32 -15.45 -1.76
N GLY A 251 -2.64 -16.06 -0.82
CA GLY A 251 -1.55 -15.46 -0.06
C GLY A 251 -0.21 -15.69 -0.75
N MET A 252 0.56 -14.63 -0.98
CA MET A 252 1.83 -14.71 -1.67
C MET A 252 2.97 -14.18 -0.79
N PRO A 253 3.88 -15.04 -0.32
CA PRO A 253 5.17 -14.57 0.20
C PRO A 253 5.95 -13.87 -0.92
N PHE A 254 6.38 -12.64 -0.67
CA PHE A 254 7.15 -11.87 -1.65
C PHE A 254 8.66 -12.03 -1.45
N SER A 255 9.41 -11.85 -2.52
CA SER A 255 10.87 -11.71 -2.47
C SER A 255 11.24 -10.26 -2.24
N GLY A 256 11.99 -9.97 -1.17
CA GLY A 256 12.38 -8.62 -0.82
C GLY A 256 12.50 -8.41 0.68
N LYS A 257 12.71 -7.15 1.07
CA LYS A 257 12.77 -6.76 2.48
C LYS A 257 11.72 -5.69 2.78
N ARG A 258 10.89 -5.94 3.79
CA ARG A 258 9.90 -4.98 4.31
C ARG A 258 10.49 -4.14 5.42
N PHE A 259 10.07 -2.88 5.46
CA PHE A 259 10.33 -1.92 6.53
C PHE A 259 9.00 -1.31 6.98
N ASP A 260 8.64 -1.50 8.26
CA ASP A 260 7.47 -0.86 8.87
C ASP A 260 7.77 0.62 9.15
N CYS A 261 7.62 1.47 8.14
CA CYS A 261 7.76 2.91 8.28
C CYS A 261 6.62 3.56 9.09
N GLY A 262 5.65 2.79 9.58
CA GLY A 262 4.67 3.22 10.58
C GLY A 262 5.24 3.26 12.00
N SER A 263 6.42 2.67 12.25
CA SER A 263 7.17 2.72 13.50
C SER A 263 8.47 3.53 13.35
N LYS A 264 8.96 4.13 14.44
CA LYS A 264 10.22 4.89 14.43
C LYS A 264 11.43 4.00 14.13
N ALA A 265 11.42 2.77 14.63
CA ALA A 265 12.49 1.80 14.41
C ALA A 265 12.56 1.38 12.93
N GLY A 266 11.45 0.92 12.35
CA GLY A 266 11.40 0.51 10.96
C GLY A 266 11.65 1.67 9.98
N PHE A 267 11.21 2.90 10.31
CA PHE A 267 11.55 4.09 9.54
C PHE A 267 13.06 4.38 9.57
N LEU A 268 13.73 4.22 10.72
CA LEU A 268 15.17 4.36 10.82
C LEU A 268 15.89 3.25 10.03
N GLU A 269 15.44 2.01 10.13
CA GLU A 269 15.99 0.89 9.37
C GLU A 269 15.90 1.12 7.86
N ALA A 270 14.76 1.62 7.35
CA ALA A 270 14.61 1.99 5.97
C ALA A 270 15.63 3.05 5.54
N ASN A 271 15.79 4.13 6.33
CA ASN A 271 16.79 5.17 6.05
C ASN A 271 18.23 4.63 6.05
N LEU A 272 18.56 3.73 6.98
CA LEU A 272 19.89 3.09 7.00
C LEU A 272 20.09 2.21 5.76
N HIS A 273 19.11 1.41 5.39
CA HIS A 273 19.20 0.50 4.25
C HIS A 273 19.43 1.27 2.94
N PHE A 274 18.56 2.23 2.62
CA PHE A 274 18.64 3.01 1.39
C PHE A 274 19.79 4.02 1.42
N GLY A 275 20.06 4.66 2.59
CA GLY A 275 21.12 5.64 2.77
C GLY A 275 22.52 5.03 2.66
N LEU A 276 22.75 3.86 3.26
CA LEU A 276 24.05 3.15 3.12
C LEU A 276 24.30 2.72 1.67
N GLY A 277 23.27 2.36 0.92
CA GLY A 277 23.36 2.09 -0.50
C GLY A 277 23.84 3.31 -1.30
N LEU A 278 23.40 4.50 -0.92
CA LEU A 278 23.79 5.77 -1.53
C LEU A 278 25.28 6.09 -1.22
N LEU A 279 25.68 5.96 0.05
CA LEU A 279 27.07 6.20 0.48
C LEU A 279 28.06 5.27 -0.23
N LYS A 280 27.72 4.00 -0.41
CA LYS A 280 28.56 3.01 -1.12
C LYS A 280 28.71 3.32 -2.62
N ARG A 281 27.74 4.01 -3.24
CA ARG A 281 27.78 4.42 -4.65
C ARG A 281 28.51 5.76 -4.86
N GLY A 282 29.11 6.34 -3.82
CA GLY A 282 29.92 7.53 -3.88
C GLY A 282 29.11 8.83 -3.81
N GLY A 283 28.11 8.88 -2.96
CA GLY A 283 27.21 9.98 -2.62
C GLY A 283 27.41 11.30 -3.35
N ARG A 284 26.73 11.51 -4.47
CA ARG A 284 26.57 12.82 -5.12
C ARG A 284 25.12 13.24 -5.05
#